data_2f5362e3528d77be1f249dd6dcc748b7
#
_entry.id   2f5362e3528d77be1f249dd6dcc748b7
#
_cell.length_a   1.000
_cell.length_b   1.000
_cell.length_c   1.000
_cell.angle_alpha   90.00
_cell.angle_beta   90.00
_cell.angle_gamma   90.00
#
_symmetry.space_group_name_H-M   'P 1'
#
loop_
_entity.id
_entity.type
_entity.pdbx_description
1 polymer ?
#
loop_
_entity_poly.entity_id
_entity_poly.type
_entity_poly.pdbx_seq_one_letter_code
_entity_poly.pdbx_strand_id
1 'polypeptide(L)'
;PYTIKGFLYYQGESDDHKPDSYYTLLTSLIKLWREKWGDDELPFIIVQLPMFKYAADPDYKHWCKIREAQMRAYKTVKNTGIAVISDCGEFNEIHPKNKVPVGERLCLQAEKLFYGMDVKAFGPIYKSLEYKNGGIELSFDHAENGFVVKGEAQGFEIAGKDEELSLIHIS
;
A
#
# COMPACT_ATOMS: atom_id res chain seq x y z
N PRO A 1 -6.32 18.17 -26.92
CA PRO A 1 -6.34 17.19 -25.81
C PRO A 1 -4.92 16.94 -25.32
N TYR A 2 -4.73 16.85 -24.02
CA TYR A 2 -3.44 16.50 -23.43
C TYR A 2 -3.23 14.98 -23.54
N THR A 3 -2.04 14.57 -23.95
CA THR A 3 -1.59 13.19 -23.86
C THR A 3 -0.96 12.97 -22.48
N ILE A 4 -1.38 11.94 -21.78
CA ILE A 4 -0.81 11.54 -20.49
C ILE A 4 -0.16 10.15 -20.60
N LYS A 5 0.77 9.86 -19.72
CA LYS A 5 1.44 8.55 -19.62
C LYS A 5 0.82 7.64 -18.56
N GLY A 6 0.01 8.21 -17.67
CA GLY A 6 -0.64 7.49 -16.58
C GLY A 6 -1.12 8.44 -15.48
N PHE A 7 -1.61 7.87 -14.40
CA PHE A 7 -2.13 8.61 -13.26
C PHE A 7 -1.30 8.36 -12.00
N LEU A 8 -1.09 9.40 -11.21
CA LEU A 8 -0.61 9.33 -9.85
C LEU A 8 -1.77 9.70 -8.91
N TYR A 9 -2.11 8.82 -8.00
CA TYR A 9 -3.32 8.96 -7.19
C TYR A 9 -2.99 8.82 -5.70
N TYR A 10 -3.19 9.91 -4.96
CA TYR A 10 -2.98 9.97 -3.51
C TYR A 10 -4.27 10.44 -2.85
N GLN A 11 -5.03 9.52 -2.30
CA GLN A 11 -6.33 9.78 -1.68
C GLN A 11 -6.75 8.55 -0.85
N GLY A 12 -7.67 8.74 0.09
CA GLY A 12 -8.31 7.69 0.86
C GLY A 12 -8.65 8.14 2.28
N GLU A 13 -8.09 9.26 2.73
CA GLU A 13 -8.18 9.74 4.10
C GLU A 13 -9.64 9.99 4.54
N SER A 14 -10.44 10.58 3.67
CA SER A 14 -11.85 10.88 3.97
C SER A 14 -12.80 9.70 3.76
N ASP A 15 -12.30 8.57 3.28
CA ASP A 15 -13.10 7.36 3.06
C ASP A 15 -13.02 6.36 4.23
N ASP A 16 -12.26 6.69 5.28
CA ASP A 16 -12.07 5.84 6.45
C ASP A 16 -13.38 5.48 7.17
N HIS A 17 -14.39 6.35 7.11
CA HIS A 17 -15.72 6.09 7.67
C HIS A 17 -16.54 5.04 6.89
N LYS A 18 -16.12 4.66 5.67
CA LYS A 18 -16.72 3.61 4.82
C LYS A 18 -15.68 2.72 4.16
N PRO A 19 -14.76 2.14 4.91
CA PRO A 19 -13.60 1.45 4.36
C PRO A 19 -13.97 0.23 3.50
N ASP A 20 -15.07 -0.43 3.79
CA ASP A 20 -15.49 -1.65 3.08
C ASP A 20 -15.90 -1.38 1.61
N SER A 21 -16.28 -0.14 1.28
CA SER A 21 -16.62 0.26 -0.09
C SER A 21 -15.42 0.77 -0.89
N TYR A 22 -14.31 1.11 -0.23
CA TYR A 22 -13.18 1.81 -0.86
C TYR A 22 -12.56 1.02 -2.03
N TYR A 23 -12.37 -0.29 -1.89
CA TYR A 23 -11.84 -1.13 -2.97
C TYR A 23 -12.69 -1.00 -4.25
N THR A 24 -14.02 -1.12 -4.11
CA THR A 24 -14.94 -1.04 -5.24
C THR A 24 -14.92 0.35 -5.88
N LEU A 25 -14.88 1.41 -5.06
CA LEU A 25 -14.82 2.78 -5.54
C LEU A 25 -13.50 3.05 -6.28
N LEU A 26 -12.37 2.67 -5.71
CA LEU A 26 -11.05 2.87 -6.32
C LEU A 26 -10.92 2.12 -7.65
N THR A 27 -11.33 0.85 -7.71
CA THR A 27 -11.24 0.06 -8.94
C THR A 27 -12.20 0.57 -10.02
N SER A 28 -13.37 1.06 -9.62
CA SER A 28 -14.33 1.71 -10.52
C SER A 28 -13.80 3.03 -11.06
N LEU A 29 -13.13 3.83 -10.23
CA LEU A 29 -12.47 5.07 -10.64
C LEU A 29 -11.38 4.81 -11.69
N ILE A 30 -10.51 3.83 -11.44
CA ILE A 30 -9.44 3.44 -12.37
C ILE A 30 -10.05 3.07 -13.73
N LYS A 31 -11.08 2.21 -13.72
CA LYS A 31 -11.78 1.80 -14.93
C LYS A 31 -12.39 3.00 -15.67
N LEU A 32 -13.13 3.85 -14.94
CA LEU A 32 -13.78 5.04 -15.51
C LEU A 32 -12.76 5.99 -16.15
N TRP A 33 -11.65 6.25 -15.48
CA TRP A 33 -10.65 7.17 -16.02
C TRP A 33 -9.98 6.61 -17.28
N ARG A 34 -9.64 5.32 -17.30
CA ARG A 34 -9.14 4.64 -18.49
C ARG A 34 -10.12 4.74 -19.66
N GLU A 35 -11.39 4.44 -19.41
CA GLU A 35 -12.47 4.58 -20.42
C GLU A 35 -12.55 6.01 -20.98
N LYS A 36 -12.51 7.03 -20.09
CA LYS A 36 -12.59 8.43 -20.51
C LYS A 36 -11.38 8.91 -21.32
N TRP A 37 -10.22 8.30 -21.09
CA TRP A 37 -9.01 8.55 -21.89
C TRP A 37 -8.91 7.68 -23.14
N GLY A 38 -9.79 6.69 -23.30
CA GLY A 38 -9.78 5.77 -24.44
C GLY A 38 -8.60 4.81 -24.46
N ASP A 39 -8.05 4.49 -23.27
CA ASP A 39 -6.93 3.57 -23.09
C ASP A 39 -7.10 2.76 -21.81
N ASP A 40 -7.58 1.52 -21.96
CA ASP A 40 -7.86 0.60 -20.86
C ASP A 40 -6.58 0.11 -20.14
N GLU A 41 -5.43 0.28 -20.79
CA GLU A 41 -4.11 -0.14 -20.27
C GLU A 41 -3.33 1.02 -19.65
N LEU A 42 -3.90 2.23 -19.61
CA LEU A 42 -3.22 3.41 -19.06
C LEU A 42 -2.77 3.18 -17.63
N PRO A 43 -1.46 3.29 -17.32
CA PRO A 43 -0.94 2.99 -15.99
C PRO A 43 -1.52 3.87 -14.89
N PHE A 44 -1.72 3.28 -13.71
CA PHE A 44 -2.28 3.97 -12.54
C PHE A 44 -1.46 3.66 -11.29
N ILE A 45 -0.84 4.66 -10.69
CA ILE A 45 -0.02 4.49 -9.48
C ILE A 45 -0.79 5.01 -8.27
N ILE A 46 -0.99 4.12 -7.31
CA ILE A 46 -1.69 4.37 -6.06
C ILE A 46 -0.64 4.72 -4.99
N VAL A 47 -0.84 5.80 -4.25
CA VAL A 47 -0.11 6.02 -3.00
C VAL A 47 -0.87 5.31 -1.88
N GLN A 48 -0.26 4.30 -1.26
CA GLN A 48 -0.84 3.68 -0.07
C GLN A 48 -0.70 4.62 1.12
N LEU A 49 -1.80 4.87 1.84
CA LEU A 49 -1.83 5.82 2.95
C LEU A 49 -0.75 5.55 4.01
N PRO A 50 -0.15 6.59 4.59
CA PRO A 50 0.82 6.46 5.67
C PRO A 50 0.16 6.01 6.97
N MET A 51 0.95 5.85 8.03
CA MET A 51 0.40 5.67 9.38
C MET A 51 -0.36 6.93 9.81
N PHE A 52 -1.46 6.73 10.50
CA PHE A 52 -2.23 7.81 11.14
C PHE A 52 -3.13 7.24 12.23
N LYS A 53 -3.19 7.93 13.36
CA LYS A 53 -4.13 7.62 14.43
C LYS A 53 -5.38 8.48 14.27
N TYR A 54 -6.49 7.84 13.97
CA TYR A 54 -7.78 8.51 13.85
C TYR A 54 -8.62 8.32 15.13
N ALA A 55 -8.95 9.40 15.80
CA ALA A 55 -9.63 9.35 17.10
C ALA A 55 -11.05 8.75 17.07
N ALA A 56 -11.73 8.81 15.91
CA ALA A 56 -13.06 8.22 15.72
C ALA A 56 -13.01 6.77 15.19
N ASP A 57 -11.83 6.17 15.05
CA ASP A 57 -11.62 4.76 14.72
C ASP A 57 -11.19 4.03 16.00
N PRO A 58 -12.13 3.54 16.82
CA PRO A 58 -11.85 3.10 18.19
C PRO A 58 -10.93 1.87 18.27
N ASP A 59 -10.91 1.06 17.22
CA ASP A 59 -10.09 -0.14 17.11
C ASP A 59 -9.00 -0.03 16.03
N TYR A 60 -8.83 1.15 15.44
CA TYR A 60 -7.84 1.46 14.41
C TYR A 60 -7.90 0.57 13.16
N LYS A 61 -9.05 -0.06 12.89
CA LYS A 61 -9.23 -0.98 11.78
C LYS A 61 -9.61 -0.28 10.48
N HIS A 62 -10.30 0.85 10.53
CA HIS A 62 -10.77 1.55 9.33
C HIS A 62 -9.62 1.98 8.44
N TRP A 63 -8.60 2.61 9.03
CA TRP A 63 -7.41 3.05 8.30
C TRP A 63 -6.61 1.87 7.71
N CYS A 64 -6.49 0.79 8.46
CA CYS A 64 -5.87 -0.45 7.98
C CYS A 64 -6.65 -1.06 6.82
N LYS A 65 -7.99 -1.06 6.86
CA LYS A 65 -8.84 -1.55 5.78
C LYS A 65 -8.69 -0.71 4.49
N ILE A 66 -8.56 0.62 4.58
CA ILE A 66 -8.26 1.46 3.42
C ILE A 66 -6.92 1.05 2.79
N ARG A 67 -5.87 0.89 3.60
CA ARG A 67 -4.54 0.46 3.12
C ARG A 67 -4.57 -0.93 2.51
N GLU A 68 -5.31 -1.86 3.09
CA GLU A 68 -5.54 -3.20 2.54
C GLU A 68 -6.28 -3.12 1.20
N ALA A 69 -7.32 -2.30 1.09
CA ALA A 69 -8.06 -2.09 -0.15
C ALA A 69 -7.18 -1.50 -1.26
N GLN A 70 -6.28 -0.58 -0.94
CA GLN A 70 -5.28 -0.03 -1.87
C GLN A 70 -4.31 -1.12 -2.36
N MET A 71 -3.79 -1.94 -1.45
CA MET A 71 -2.92 -3.07 -1.80
C MET A 71 -3.67 -4.11 -2.64
N ARG A 72 -4.92 -4.41 -2.31
CA ARG A 72 -5.77 -5.30 -3.08
C ARG A 72 -6.03 -4.78 -4.49
N ALA A 73 -6.28 -3.48 -4.66
CA ALA A 73 -6.44 -2.86 -5.97
C ALA A 73 -5.16 -3.02 -6.81
N TYR A 74 -4.00 -2.75 -6.23
CA TYR A 74 -2.70 -3.00 -6.87
C TYR A 74 -2.54 -4.46 -7.32
N LYS A 75 -2.90 -5.43 -6.48
CA LYS A 75 -2.74 -6.86 -6.80
C LYS A 75 -3.73 -7.38 -7.85
N THR A 76 -4.88 -6.75 -8.01
CA THR A 76 -5.99 -7.27 -8.83
C THR A 76 -6.25 -6.50 -10.12
N VAL A 77 -5.82 -5.24 -10.20
CA VAL A 77 -6.01 -4.40 -11.38
C VAL A 77 -4.70 -4.35 -12.17
N LYS A 78 -4.74 -4.75 -13.43
CA LYS A 78 -3.56 -4.70 -14.31
C LYS A 78 -3.04 -3.28 -14.49
N ASN A 79 -1.75 -3.16 -14.77
CA ASN A 79 -1.06 -1.88 -15.03
C ASN A 79 -1.27 -0.86 -13.89
N THR A 80 -1.26 -1.35 -12.65
CA THR A 80 -1.22 -0.51 -11.47
C THR A 80 0.12 -0.62 -10.77
N GLY A 81 0.55 0.46 -10.15
CA GLY A 81 1.68 0.51 -9.22
C GLY A 81 1.22 0.93 -7.84
N ILE A 82 2.07 0.74 -6.84
CA ILE A 82 1.80 1.18 -5.49
C ILE A 82 3.04 1.78 -4.85
N ALA A 83 2.95 3.03 -4.43
CA ALA A 83 3.94 3.69 -3.60
C ALA A 83 3.54 3.53 -2.13
N VAL A 84 4.17 2.60 -1.43
CA VAL A 84 3.95 2.36 0.00
C VAL A 84 4.67 3.43 0.79
N ILE A 85 3.97 4.15 1.66
CA ILE A 85 4.51 5.27 2.46
C ILE A 85 4.21 5.14 3.96
N SER A 86 4.03 3.92 4.44
CA SER A 86 3.72 3.64 5.84
C SER A 86 4.73 4.20 6.84
N ASP A 87 5.98 4.35 6.43
CA ASP A 87 7.09 4.92 7.20
C ASP A 87 7.26 6.45 7.06
N CYS A 88 6.44 7.11 6.26
CA CYS A 88 6.55 8.55 5.95
C CYS A 88 5.47 9.38 6.65
N GLY A 89 4.57 8.75 7.41
CA GLY A 89 3.47 9.40 8.10
C GLY A 89 3.89 10.04 9.42
N GLU A 90 3.01 10.88 9.94
CA GLU A 90 3.06 11.41 11.29
C GLU A 90 1.84 10.87 12.05
N PHE A 91 2.05 10.16 13.15
CA PHE A 91 1.00 9.40 13.83
C PHE A 91 -0.22 10.28 14.25
N ASN A 92 0.01 11.55 14.59
CA ASN A 92 -0.99 12.47 15.04
C ASN A 92 -1.34 13.57 14.00
N GLU A 93 -0.82 13.47 12.77
CA GLU A 93 -1.03 14.45 11.70
C GLU A 93 -1.41 13.75 10.40
N ILE A 94 -2.63 13.99 9.96
CA ILE A 94 -3.17 13.41 8.71
C ILE A 94 -2.46 13.92 7.45
N HIS A 95 -1.83 15.09 7.54
CA HIS A 95 -1.09 15.71 6.44
C HIS A 95 0.42 15.67 6.71
N PRO A 96 1.11 14.55 6.45
CA PRO A 96 2.55 14.47 6.66
C PRO A 96 3.29 15.57 5.92
N LYS A 97 4.20 16.26 6.62
CA LYS A 97 4.91 17.42 6.06
C LYS A 97 5.98 17.03 5.06
N ASN A 98 6.68 15.92 5.32
CA ASN A 98 7.73 15.44 4.43
C ASN A 98 7.13 14.64 3.26
N LYS A 99 7.00 15.27 2.09
CA LYS A 99 6.52 14.64 0.85
C LYS A 99 7.66 14.16 -0.08
N VAL A 100 8.91 14.39 0.26
CA VAL A 100 10.05 13.98 -0.57
C VAL A 100 10.04 12.46 -0.82
N PRO A 101 9.96 11.59 0.21
CA PRO A 101 9.94 10.15 -0.03
C PRO A 101 8.72 9.68 -0.85
N VAL A 102 7.59 10.40 -0.75
CA VAL A 102 6.40 10.11 -1.56
C VAL A 102 6.70 10.35 -3.03
N GLY A 103 7.29 11.50 -3.35
CA GLY A 103 7.69 11.84 -4.72
C GLY A 103 8.73 10.88 -5.29
N GLU A 104 9.74 10.53 -4.49
CA GLU A 104 10.78 9.56 -4.90
C GLU A 104 10.19 8.19 -5.22
N ARG A 105 9.31 7.66 -4.37
CA ARG A 105 8.65 6.36 -4.59
C ARG A 105 7.70 6.39 -5.78
N LEU A 106 6.97 7.48 -5.98
CA LEU A 106 6.14 7.68 -7.17
C LEU A 106 7.00 7.73 -8.44
N CYS A 107 8.16 8.39 -8.39
CA CYS A 107 9.10 8.46 -9.50
C CYS A 107 9.57 7.05 -9.91
N LEU A 108 10.05 6.24 -8.96
CA LEU A 108 10.48 4.87 -9.22
C LEU A 108 9.37 4.01 -9.83
N GLN A 109 8.14 4.16 -9.34
CA GLN A 109 6.98 3.47 -9.91
C GLN A 109 6.70 3.93 -11.34
N ALA A 110 6.78 5.25 -11.60
CA ALA A 110 6.57 5.81 -12.92
C ALA A 110 7.67 5.38 -13.90
N GLU A 111 8.93 5.42 -13.50
CA GLU A 111 10.07 4.93 -14.29
C GLU A 111 9.84 3.48 -14.73
N LYS A 112 9.40 2.63 -13.81
CA LYS A 112 9.13 1.22 -14.12
C LYS A 112 7.90 1.05 -15.02
N LEU A 113 6.77 1.63 -14.66
CA LEU A 113 5.49 1.36 -15.32
C LEU A 113 5.26 2.20 -16.58
N PHE A 114 5.67 3.47 -16.59
CA PHE A 114 5.40 4.38 -17.70
C PHE A 114 6.50 4.36 -18.75
N TYR A 115 7.74 4.08 -18.31
CA TYR A 115 8.91 4.17 -19.16
C TYR A 115 9.63 2.83 -19.34
N GLY A 116 9.21 1.76 -18.67
CA GLY A 116 9.78 0.42 -18.79
C GLY A 116 11.23 0.31 -18.32
N MET A 117 11.67 1.21 -17.46
CA MET A 117 13.04 1.23 -16.95
C MET A 117 13.28 0.07 -15.98
N ASP A 118 14.49 -0.48 -16.00
CA ASP A 118 14.91 -1.52 -15.05
C ASP A 118 15.35 -0.89 -13.72
N VAL A 119 14.37 -0.49 -12.92
CA VAL A 119 14.57 0.10 -11.58
C VAL A 119 13.90 -0.73 -10.50
N LYS A 120 14.48 -0.71 -9.30
CA LYS A 120 13.86 -1.32 -8.10
C LYS A 120 12.80 -0.38 -7.55
N ALA A 121 11.57 -0.53 -8.01
CA ALA A 121 10.46 0.33 -7.66
C ALA A 121 9.68 -0.13 -6.41
N PHE A 122 9.95 -1.33 -5.89
CA PHE A 122 9.24 -1.91 -4.76
C PHE A 122 10.19 -2.25 -3.62
N GLY A 123 9.75 -2.08 -2.40
CA GLY A 123 10.25 -2.78 -1.23
C GLY A 123 9.55 -4.14 -1.05
N PRO A 124 9.84 -4.87 0.03
CA PRO A 124 9.22 -6.15 0.32
C PRO A 124 7.69 -6.05 0.38
N ILE A 125 7.01 -6.92 -0.37
CA ILE A 125 5.54 -7.04 -0.38
C ILE A 125 5.17 -8.43 0.12
N TYR A 126 4.31 -8.49 1.14
CA TYR A 126 3.81 -9.76 1.68
C TYR A 126 3.22 -10.64 0.58
N LYS A 127 3.69 -11.89 0.53
CA LYS A 127 3.29 -12.90 -0.44
C LYS A 127 2.46 -14.00 0.19
N SER A 128 3.00 -14.70 1.16
CA SER A 128 2.36 -15.85 1.78
C SER A 128 2.82 -16.09 3.22
N LEU A 129 2.07 -16.91 3.91
CA LEU A 129 2.31 -17.39 5.26
C LEU A 129 2.30 -18.91 5.26
N GLU A 130 3.24 -19.53 5.95
CA GLU A 130 3.30 -20.98 6.18
C GLU A 130 3.53 -21.26 7.68
N TYR A 131 2.84 -22.29 8.18
CA TYR A 131 3.12 -22.82 9.52
C TYR A 131 4.24 -23.84 9.44
N LYS A 132 5.37 -23.57 10.11
CA LYS A 132 6.57 -24.39 10.02
C LYS A 132 7.33 -24.42 11.34
N ASN A 133 7.74 -25.63 11.76
CA ASN A 133 8.57 -25.83 12.96
C ASN A 133 8.01 -25.18 14.25
N GLY A 134 6.69 -25.14 14.40
CA GLY A 134 6.04 -24.52 15.57
C GLY A 134 5.97 -22.98 15.53
N GLY A 135 6.35 -22.38 14.40
CA GLY A 135 6.29 -20.94 14.15
C GLY A 135 5.53 -20.60 12.87
N ILE A 136 5.57 -19.33 12.50
CA ILE A 136 4.98 -18.80 11.28
C ILE A 136 6.11 -18.24 10.41
N GLU A 137 6.24 -18.77 9.19
CA GLU A 137 7.16 -18.26 8.18
C GLU A 137 6.41 -17.34 7.22
N LEU A 138 6.86 -16.10 7.08
CA LEU A 138 6.32 -15.14 6.12
C LEU A 138 7.23 -15.02 4.92
N SER A 139 6.64 -15.08 3.73
CA SER A 139 7.35 -14.86 2.47
C SER A 139 6.97 -13.51 1.87
N PHE A 140 7.94 -12.88 1.21
CA PHE A 140 7.76 -11.56 0.59
C PHE A 140 8.31 -11.57 -0.83
N ASP A 141 7.59 -10.92 -1.75
CA ASP A 141 8.11 -10.56 -3.06
C ASP A 141 9.02 -9.33 -2.93
N HIS A 142 9.96 -9.17 -3.84
CA HIS A 142 10.95 -8.07 -3.86
C HIS A 142 11.87 -8.02 -2.64
N ALA A 143 12.13 -9.16 -2.01
CA ALA A 143 12.99 -9.30 -0.84
C ALA A 143 14.27 -10.13 -1.11
N GLU A 144 14.70 -10.24 -2.37
CA GLU A 144 15.82 -11.08 -2.80
C GLU A 144 17.16 -10.69 -2.13
N ASN A 145 17.28 -9.44 -1.70
CA ASN A 145 18.47 -8.93 -1.00
C ASN A 145 18.31 -8.91 0.54
N GLY A 146 17.27 -9.57 1.06
CA GLY A 146 16.93 -9.55 2.48
C GLY A 146 16.26 -8.24 2.94
N PHE A 147 16.19 -8.07 4.25
CA PHE A 147 15.59 -6.91 4.91
C PHE A 147 16.65 -6.05 5.56
N VAL A 148 16.45 -4.74 5.51
CA VAL A 148 17.19 -3.79 6.35
C VAL A 148 16.32 -3.47 7.56
N VAL A 149 16.68 -4.01 8.72
CA VAL A 149 15.97 -3.78 9.97
C VAL A 149 16.77 -2.78 10.82
N LYS A 150 16.12 -1.70 11.25
CA LYS A 150 16.72 -0.72 12.16
C LYS A 150 16.26 -1.03 13.59
N GLY A 151 17.14 -1.65 14.38
CA GLY A 151 16.80 -2.15 15.71
C GLY A 151 16.06 -3.50 15.65
N GLU A 152 15.10 -3.71 16.54
CA GLU A 152 14.25 -4.90 16.52
C GLU A 152 13.16 -4.79 15.44
N ALA A 153 12.82 -5.91 14.81
CA ALA A 153 11.72 -5.96 13.87
C ALA A 153 10.40 -5.74 14.62
N GLN A 154 9.61 -4.79 14.18
CA GLN A 154 8.36 -4.37 14.81
C GLN A 154 7.21 -4.38 13.79
N GLY A 155 5.98 -4.24 14.30
CA GLY A 155 4.78 -4.10 13.46
C GLY A 155 4.14 -5.43 13.07
N PHE A 156 4.49 -6.52 13.76
CA PHE A 156 3.85 -7.81 13.61
C PHE A 156 3.09 -8.16 14.87
N GLU A 157 1.87 -8.61 14.69
CA GLU A 157 0.99 -9.08 15.75
C GLU A 157 0.40 -10.43 15.33
N ILE A 158 0.12 -11.28 16.29
CA ILE A 158 -0.52 -12.56 16.09
C ILE A 158 -1.80 -12.63 16.90
N ALA A 159 -2.83 -13.25 16.34
CA ALA A 159 -4.05 -13.56 17.05
C ALA A 159 -4.27 -15.07 17.09
N GLY A 160 -4.83 -15.57 18.18
CA GLY A 160 -5.38 -16.90 18.29
C GLY A 160 -6.77 -16.98 17.65
N LYS A 161 -7.53 -18.04 18.01
CA LYS A 161 -8.93 -18.20 17.59
C LYS A 161 -9.89 -17.17 18.23
N ASP A 162 -9.42 -16.49 19.24
CA ASP A 162 -10.10 -15.39 19.94
C ASP A 162 -10.06 -14.07 19.18
N GLU A 163 -9.24 -14.00 18.11
CA GLU A 163 -8.99 -12.80 17.30
C GLU A 163 -8.34 -11.63 18.10
N GLU A 164 -7.86 -11.89 19.32
CA GLU A 164 -7.12 -10.91 20.10
C GLU A 164 -5.66 -10.85 19.64
N LEU A 165 -5.24 -9.67 19.17
CA LEU A 165 -3.89 -9.43 18.66
C LEU A 165 -2.89 -9.27 19.82
N SER A 166 -1.76 -9.93 19.70
CA SER A 166 -0.62 -9.78 20.60
C SER A 166 0.69 -9.57 19.85
N LEU A 167 1.57 -8.75 20.41
CA LEU A 167 2.91 -8.53 19.87
C LEU A 167 3.71 -9.83 19.95
N ILE A 168 4.50 -10.09 18.91
CA ILE A 168 5.37 -11.27 18.85
C ILE A 168 6.83 -10.86 18.74
N HIS A 169 7.71 -11.75 19.24
CA HIS A 169 9.13 -11.67 18.94
C HIS A 169 9.42 -12.26 17.56
N ILE A 170 10.23 -11.53 16.80
CA ILE A 170 10.68 -11.94 15.47
C ILE A 170 12.15 -12.29 15.58
N SER A 171 12.51 -13.48 15.17
CA SER A 171 13.89 -13.98 15.14
C SER A 171 14.40 -14.10 13.69
#